data_b05db5c07eb23c02edbe250b3c9e2f84
#
_entry.id   b05db5c07eb23c02edbe250b3c9e2f84
#
_cell.length_a   1.000
_cell.length_b   1.000
_cell.length_c   1.000
_cell.angle_alpha   90.00
_cell.angle_beta   90.00
_cell.angle_gamma   90.00
#
_symmetry.space_group_name_H-M   'P 1'
#
loop_
_entity.id
_entity.type
_entity.pdbx_description
1 polymer ?
#
loop_
_entity_poly.entity_id
_entity_poly.type
_entity_poly.pdbx_seq_one_letter_code
_entity_poly.pdbx_strand_id
1 'polypeptide(L)'
;SETVTVRLDPKLRFAAELAARKHRRTLSSFIEWTVSEGVGRVAVGFNPNETAEIVASRVWDIDEADRFVKLASSFPHLLTHDEEILWKLICEKQNLWMFSDDKKTKFRVEKNPDRINLIPLRNVLGDFRRYIDGELSKQEMLDFDRNISAVSSSLEQIENRKK
;
A
#
# COMPACT_ATOMS: atom_id res chain seq x y z
N SER A 1 6.10 -13.23 11.40
CA SER A 1 4.68 -13.24 11.78
C SER A 1 4.39 -12.08 12.71
N GLU A 2 3.24 -11.46 12.55
CA GLU A 2 2.78 -10.36 13.39
C GLU A 2 1.75 -10.88 14.40
N THR A 3 1.72 -10.27 15.60
CA THR A 3 0.76 -10.66 16.63
C THR A 3 -0.42 -9.71 16.61
N VAL A 4 -1.62 -10.26 16.47
CA VAL A 4 -2.88 -9.51 16.54
C VAL A 4 -3.65 -9.95 17.79
N THR A 5 -4.09 -8.99 18.61
CA THR A 5 -4.90 -9.27 19.80
C THR A 5 -6.38 -9.04 19.50
N VAL A 6 -7.19 -10.09 19.64
CA VAL A 6 -8.63 -10.05 19.39
C VAL A 6 -9.38 -10.30 20.72
N ARG A 7 -10.38 -9.47 21.00
CA ARG A 7 -11.32 -9.69 22.12
C ARG A 7 -12.55 -10.43 21.59
N LEU A 8 -12.79 -11.61 22.12
CA LEU A 8 -13.98 -12.41 21.83
C LEU A 8 -14.93 -12.37 23.04
N ASP A 9 -16.23 -12.34 22.81
CA ASP A 9 -17.18 -12.57 23.89
C ASP A 9 -17.05 -14.00 24.42
N PRO A 10 -17.42 -14.25 25.70
CA PRO A 10 -17.19 -15.54 26.34
C PRO A 10 -17.85 -16.73 25.62
N LYS A 11 -19.05 -16.53 25.05
CA LYS A 11 -19.78 -17.58 24.33
C LYS A 11 -19.10 -17.92 23.01
N LEU A 12 -18.65 -16.90 22.25
CA LEU A 12 -17.93 -17.10 20.98
C LEU A 12 -16.58 -17.77 21.24
N ARG A 13 -15.85 -17.36 22.30
CA ARG A 13 -14.61 -18.01 22.70
C ARG A 13 -14.80 -19.48 23.00
N PHE A 14 -15.81 -19.82 23.82
CA PHE A 14 -16.12 -21.21 24.15
C PHE A 14 -16.48 -22.04 22.91
N ALA A 15 -17.28 -21.48 22.00
CA ALA A 15 -17.60 -22.14 20.73
C ALA A 15 -16.36 -22.40 19.88
N ALA A 16 -15.43 -21.43 19.80
CA ALA A 16 -14.17 -21.59 19.10
C ALA A 16 -13.29 -22.67 19.73
N GLU A 17 -13.24 -22.76 21.07
CA GLU A 17 -12.52 -23.82 21.77
C GLU A 17 -13.09 -25.21 21.48
N LEU A 18 -14.42 -25.37 21.45
CA LEU A 18 -15.07 -26.63 21.06
C LEU A 18 -14.74 -27.03 19.61
N ALA A 19 -14.81 -26.07 18.69
CA ALA A 19 -14.46 -26.30 17.30
C ALA A 19 -12.97 -26.67 17.11
N ALA A 20 -12.08 -25.99 17.80
CA ALA A 20 -10.65 -26.28 17.78
C ALA A 20 -10.36 -27.72 18.24
N ARG A 21 -11.02 -28.18 19.33
CA ARG A 21 -10.90 -29.57 19.83
C ARG A 21 -11.40 -30.57 18.78
N LYS A 22 -12.52 -30.29 18.13
CA LYS A 22 -13.07 -31.15 17.04
C LYS A 22 -12.08 -31.30 15.88
N HIS A 23 -11.38 -30.22 15.53
CA HIS A 23 -10.39 -30.19 14.47
C HIS A 23 -8.99 -30.61 14.93
N ARG A 24 -8.81 -31.01 16.20
CA ARG A 24 -7.51 -31.35 16.81
C ARG A 24 -6.46 -30.25 16.63
N ARG A 25 -6.89 -28.98 16.78
CA ARG A 25 -6.07 -27.78 16.66
C ARG A 25 -6.00 -27.03 18.00
N THR A 26 -4.97 -26.20 18.18
CA THR A 26 -4.97 -25.18 19.23
C THR A 26 -6.00 -24.08 18.89
N LEU A 27 -6.46 -23.33 19.88
CA LEU A 27 -7.39 -22.21 19.65
C LEU A 27 -6.78 -21.20 18.66
N SER A 28 -5.49 -20.83 18.80
CA SER A 28 -4.80 -19.93 17.90
C SER A 28 -4.75 -20.44 16.46
N SER A 29 -4.38 -21.70 16.27
CA SER A 29 -4.35 -22.32 14.93
C SER A 29 -5.74 -22.45 14.31
N PHE A 30 -6.79 -22.64 15.15
CA PHE A 30 -8.16 -22.65 14.67
C PHE A 30 -8.62 -21.26 14.24
N ILE A 31 -8.29 -20.21 15.00
CA ILE A 31 -8.59 -18.81 14.63
C ILE A 31 -7.89 -18.45 13.33
N GLU A 32 -6.59 -18.74 13.20
CA GLU A 32 -5.83 -18.50 11.98
C GLU A 32 -6.46 -19.16 10.75
N TRP A 33 -6.81 -20.42 10.87
CA TRP A 33 -7.51 -21.17 9.81
C TRP A 33 -8.86 -20.52 9.46
N THR A 34 -9.65 -20.12 10.46
CA THR A 34 -10.96 -19.49 10.24
C THR A 34 -10.83 -18.14 9.55
N VAL A 35 -9.80 -17.34 9.89
CA VAL A 35 -9.52 -16.09 9.22
C VAL A 35 -9.12 -16.33 7.76
N SER A 36 -8.25 -17.31 7.49
CA SER A 36 -7.86 -17.69 6.13
C SER A 36 -9.07 -18.09 5.27
N GLU A 37 -9.96 -18.93 5.81
CA GLU A 37 -11.22 -19.30 5.15
C GLU A 37 -12.13 -18.08 4.92
N GLY A 38 -12.18 -17.16 5.89
CA GLY A 38 -12.99 -15.94 5.80
C GLY A 38 -12.52 -15.00 4.69
N VAL A 39 -11.22 -14.69 4.61
CA VAL A 39 -10.68 -13.78 3.59
C VAL A 39 -10.80 -14.35 2.18
N GLY A 40 -10.81 -15.69 2.04
CA GLY A 40 -11.06 -16.36 0.77
C GLY A 40 -12.51 -16.27 0.28
N ARG A 41 -13.45 -15.84 1.13
CA ARG A 41 -14.90 -15.74 0.81
C ARG A 41 -15.40 -14.31 0.68
N VAL A 42 -14.73 -13.34 1.24
CA VAL A 42 -15.14 -11.94 1.20
C VAL A 42 -14.69 -11.30 -0.10
N ALA A 43 -15.64 -11.02 -0.99
CA ALA A 43 -15.36 -10.26 -2.21
C ALA A 43 -15.09 -8.79 -1.84
N VAL A 44 -13.95 -8.26 -2.27
CA VAL A 44 -13.52 -6.88 -2.04
C VAL A 44 -13.14 -6.15 -3.33
N GLY A 45 -12.96 -6.87 -4.44
CA GLY A 45 -12.66 -6.30 -5.73
C GLY A 45 -13.90 -5.81 -6.49
N PHE A 46 -13.72 -5.45 -7.77
CA PHE A 46 -14.81 -4.96 -8.62
C PHE A 46 -15.78 -6.05 -9.07
N ASN A 47 -15.40 -7.30 -8.95
CA ASN A 47 -16.25 -8.43 -9.29
C ASN A 47 -16.27 -9.48 -8.16
N PRO A 48 -17.32 -10.34 -8.12
CA PRO A 48 -17.53 -11.28 -7.01
C PRO A 48 -16.40 -12.30 -6.82
N ASN A 49 -15.58 -12.55 -7.83
CA ASN A 49 -14.49 -13.50 -7.77
C ASN A 49 -13.20 -12.87 -7.20
N GLU A 50 -13.15 -11.56 -7.02
CA GLU A 50 -12.01 -10.87 -6.42
C GLU A 50 -12.13 -10.83 -4.90
N THR A 51 -11.84 -11.97 -4.27
CA THR A 51 -11.83 -12.07 -2.81
C THR A 51 -10.66 -11.34 -2.18
N ALA A 52 -10.73 -11.08 -0.87
CA ALA A 52 -9.66 -10.40 -0.14
C ALA A 52 -8.31 -11.13 -0.27
N GLU A 53 -8.32 -12.47 -0.30
CA GLU A 53 -7.13 -13.29 -0.53
C GLU A 53 -6.54 -13.04 -1.93
N ILE A 54 -7.37 -13.03 -2.98
CA ILE A 54 -6.94 -12.82 -4.37
C ILE A 54 -6.41 -11.39 -4.54
N VAL A 55 -7.12 -10.38 -4.01
CA VAL A 55 -6.66 -9.00 -4.06
C VAL A 55 -5.34 -8.84 -3.31
N ALA A 56 -5.25 -9.38 -2.09
CA ALA A 56 -4.01 -9.35 -1.32
C ALA A 56 -2.84 -9.98 -2.09
N SER A 57 -3.03 -11.12 -2.74
CA SER A 57 -1.96 -11.79 -3.51
C SER A 57 -1.45 -10.96 -4.70
N ARG A 58 -2.29 -10.09 -5.27
CA ARG A 58 -1.91 -9.22 -6.39
C ARG A 58 -1.17 -7.95 -5.95
N VAL A 59 -1.56 -7.40 -4.79
CA VAL A 59 -1.02 -6.11 -4.33
C VAL A 59 0.10 -6.28 -3.31
N TRP A 60 0.25 -7.46 -2.71
CA TRP A 60 1.23 -7.71 -1.67
C TRP A 60 2.65 -7.44 -2.15
N ASP A 61 3.39 -6.69 -1.34
CA ASP A 61 4.82 -6.49 -1.47
C ASP A 61 5.43 -6.38 -0.08
N ILE A 62 6.73 -6.73 0.04
CA ILE A 62 7.49 -6.53 1.28
C ILE A 62 7.63 -5.05 1.56
N ASP A 63 7.91 -4.26 0.50
CA ASP A 63 7.99 -2.82 0.60
C ASP A 63 6.59 -2.19 0.69
N GLU A 64 6.41 -1.33 1.67
CA GLU A 64 5.12 -0.69 1.94
C GLU A 64 4.71 0.29 0.84
N ALA A 65 5.67 1.02 0.26
CA ALA A 65 5.39 1.96 -0.82
C ALA A 65 4.91 1.23 -2.08
N ASP A 66 5.54 0.11 -2.43
CA ASP A 66 5.18 -0.71 -3.57
C ASP A 66 3.78 -1.31 -3.38
N ARG A 67 3.52 -1.87 -2.19
CA ARG A 67 2.21 -2.40 -1.82
C ARG A 67 1.13 -1.33 -1.88
N PHE A 68 1.40 -0.15 -1.33
CA PHE A 68 0.47 0.98 -1.34
C PHE A 68 0.15 1.44 -2.77
N VAL A 69 1.15 1.61 -3.63
CA VAL A 69 0.96 2.02 -5.03
C VAL A 69 0.13 1.00 -5.80
N LYS A 70 0.42 -0.30 -5.64
CA LYS A 70 -0.36 -1.38 -6.26
C LYS A 70 -1.83 -1.34 -5.81
N LEU A 71 -2.08 -1.16 -4.50
CA LEU A 71 -3.43 -1.05 -3.95
C LEU A 71 -4.15 0.19 -4.50
N ALA A 72 -3.53 1.37 -4.37
CA ALA A 72 -4.14 2.65 -4.76
C ALA A 72 -4.45 2.74 -6.26
N SER A 73 -3.62 2.14 -7.10
CA SER A 73 -3.82 2.13 -8.55
C SER A 73 -4.85 1.10 -9.01
N SER A 74 -4.88 -0.08 -8.42
CA SER A 74 -5.71 -1.19 -8.88
C SER A 74 -7.07 -1.26 -8.17
N PHE A 75 -7.11 -0.88 -6.89
CA PHE A 75 -8.30 -0.98 -6.03
C PHE A 75 -8.53 0.29 -5.21
N PRO A 76 -8.68 1.47 -5.83
CA PRO A 76 -8.79 2.74 -5.12
C PRO A 76 -9.98 2.80 -4.15
N HIS A 77 -11.02 2.02 -4.40
CA HIS A 77 -12.20 1.93 -3.53
C HIS A 77 -11.95 1.22 -2.19
N LEU A 78 -10.80 0.56 -2.04
CA LEU A 78 -10.39 -0.07 -0.78
C LEU A 78 -9.53 0.84 0.10
N LEU A 79 -9.17 2.03 -0.39
CA LEU A 79 -8.38 2.98 0.39
C LEU A 79 -9.20 3.55 1.54
N THR A 80 -8.55 3.72 2.68
CA THR A 80 -9.07 4.56 3.76
C THR A 80 -9.01 6.03 3.36
N HIS A 81 -9.71 6.89 4.09
CA HIS A 81 -9.68 8.33 3.81
C HIS A 81 -8.25 8.91 3.83
N ASP A 82 -7.43 8.53 4.81
CA ASP A 82 -6.05 9.00 4.92
C ASP A 82 -5.18 8.48 3.77
N GLU A 83 -5.43 7.25 3.32
CA GLU A 83 -4.77 6.67 2.15
C GLU A 83 -5.21 7.35 0.84
N GLU A 84 -6.46 7.80 0.72
CA GLU A 84 -6.90 8.61 -0.43
C GLU A 84 -6.18 9.96 -0.47
N ILE A 85 -6.02 10.63 0.69
CA ILE A 85 -5.25 11.87 0.81
C ILE A 85 -3.80 11.63 0.43
N LEU A 86 -3.20 10.56 0.95
CA LEU A 86 -1.83 10.15 0.63
C LEU A 86 -1.64 9.90 -0.87
N TRP A 87 -2.55 9.17 -1.49
CA TRP A 87 -2.50 8.88 -2.92
C TRP A 87 -2.60 10.15 -3.77
N LYS A 88 -3.52 11.05 -3.40
CA LYS A 88 -3.64 12.36 -4.04
C LYS A 88 -2.34 13.17 -3.95
N LEU A 89 -1.74 13.22 -2.76
CA LEU A 89 -0.48 13.91 -2.52
C LEU A 89 0.64 13.36 -3.40
N ILE A 90 0.79 12.03 -3.48
CA ILE A 90 1.76 11.36 -4.35
C ILE A 90 1.49 11.71 -5.83
N CYS A 91 0.23 11.71 -6.25
CA CYS A 91 -0.14 12.05 -7.63
C CYS A 91 0.16 13.52 -8.01
N GLU A 92 0.20 14.42 -7.03
CA GLU A 92 0.52 15.84 -7.25
C GLU A 92 2.04 16.08 -7.35
N LYS A 93 2.87 15.15 -6.88
CA LYS A 93 4.34 15.29 -6.87
C LYS A 93 4.95 14.82 -8.18
N GLN A 94 5.19 15.76 -9.09
CA GLN A 94 5.71 15.47 -10.44
C GLN A 94 7.07 14.75 -10.43
N ASN A 95 7.94 15.03 -9.46
CA ASN A 95 9.27 14.44 -9.30
C ASN A 95 9.24 12.94 -8.92
N LEU A 96 8.10 12.41 -8.52
CA LEU A 96 7.90 10.97 -8.29
C LEU A 96 7.46 10.21 -9.55
N TRP A 97 7.16 10.92 -10.65
CA TRP A 97 6.68 10.31 -11.87
C TRP A 97 7.74 10.36 -12.97
N MET A 98 8.00 9.23 -13.61
CA MET A 98 8.87 9.17 -14.78
C MET A 98 8.16 9.82 -15.96
N PHE A 99 8.74 10.90 -16.48
CA PHE A 99 8.24 11.54 -17.69
C PHE A 99 8.55 10.68 -18.91
N SER A 100 7.56 10.38 -19.75
CA SER A 100 7.85 9.96 -21.12
C SER A 100 8.26 11.20 -21.92
N ASP A 101 9.31 11.07 -22.73
CA ASP A 101 9.86 12.13 -23.58
C ASP A 101 8.91 12.58 -24.71
N ASP A 102 7.71 12.04 -24.73
CA ASP A 102 6.68 12.30 -25.75
C ASP A 102 6.01 13.65 -25.47
N LYS A 103 6.47 14.67 -26.21
CA LYS A 103 6.02 16.08 -26.10
C LYS A 103 4.50 16.28 -26.28
N LYS A 104 3.75 15.24 -26.67
CA LYS A 104 2.29 15.28 -26.87
C LYS A 104 1.47 14.93 -25.64
N THR A 105 2.07 14.35 -24.60
CA THR A 105 1.37 13.88 -23.39
C THR A 105 1.50 14.80 -22.19
N LYS A 106 1.88 16.06 -22.37
CA LYS A 106 2.08 17.05 -21.28
C LYS A 106 0.86 17.32 -20.40
N PHE A 107 -0.34 16.85 -20.75
CA PHE A 107 -1.59 17.20 -20.06
C PHE A 107 -2.44 16.01 -19.58
N ARG A 108 -2.02 14.77 -19.85
CA ARG A 108 -2.70 13.59 -19.33
C ARG A 108 -1.66 12.65 -18.75
N VAL A 109 -1.30 12.88 -17.50
CA VAL A 109 -0.69 11.83 -16.69
C VAL A 109 -1.80 10.81 -16.47
N GLU A 110 -1.93 9.86 -17.39
CA GLU A 110 -2.57 8.60 -17.06
C GLU A 110 -1.80 8.08 -15.86
N LYS A 111 -2.49 7.95 -14.73
CA LYS A 111 -1.93 7.48 -13.46
C LYS A 111 -1.56 5.99 -13.60
N ASN A 112 -0.57 5.74 -14.44
CA ASN A 112 -0.04 4.39 -14.62
C ASN A 112 0.97 4.14 -13.50
N PRO A 113 0.70 3.19 -12.58
CA PRO A 113 1.58 2.87 -11.47
C PRO A 113 2.99 2.49 -11.91
N ASP A 114 3.15 1.92 -13.12
CA ASP A 114 4.45 1.55 -13.70
C ASP A 114 5.34 2.77 -13.99
N ARG A 115 4.79 3.99 -13.92
CA ARG A 115 5.53 5.24 -14.13
C ARG A 115 5.93 5.94 -12.84
N ILE A 116 5.59 5.40 -11.68
CA ILE A 116 6.07 5.93 -10.40
C ILE A 116 7.51 5.48 -10.18
N ASN A 117 8.37 6.43 -9.86
CA ASN A 117 9.70 6.11 -9.36
C ASN A 117 9.59 5.66 -7.91
N LEU A 118 9.59 4.35 -7.70
CA LEU A 118 9.42 3.74 -6.39
C LEU A 118 10.62 3.99 -5.47
N ILE A 119 11.84 4.16 -6.01
CA ILE A 119 13.04 4.36 -5.19
C ILE A 119 12.92 5.60 -4.30
N PRO A 120 12.67 6.81 -4.82
CA PRO A 120 12.45 7.96 -3.96
C PRO A 120 11.18 7.84 -3.13
N LEU A 121 10.10 7.22 -3.64
CA LEU A 121 8.86 7.06 -2.89
C LEU A 121 9.05 6.22 -1.63
N ARG A 122 9.80 5.11 -1.69
CA ARG A 122 10.11 4.27 -0.51
C ARG A 122 10.76 5.08 0.62
N ASN A 123 11.61 6.04 0.26
CA ASN A 123 12.30 6.86 1.25
C ASN A 123 11.40 7.93 1.89
N VAL A 124 10.39 8.43 1.18
CA VAL A 124 9.59 9.59 1.63
C VAL A 124 8.16 9.25 2.03
N LEU A 125 7.70 8.01 1.84
CA LEU A 125 6.33 7.61 2.16
C LEU A 125 5.97 7.87 3.63
N GLY A 126 6.90 7.58 4.55
CA GLY A 126 6.75 7.85 5.97
C GLY A 126 6.57 9.34 6.28
N ASP A 127 7.29 10.20 5.58
CA ASP A 127 7.20 11.65 5.79
C ASP A 127 5.89 12.22 5.22
N PHE A 128 5.38 11.68 4.12
CA PHE A 128 4.04 12.01 3.63
C PHE A 128 2.94 11.69 4.66
N ARG A 129 3.05 10.55 5.36
CA ARG A 129 2.13 10.20 6.44
C ARG A 129 2.24 11.17 7.61
N ARG A 130 3.43 11.45 8.08
CA ARG A 130 3.67 12.44 9.15
C ARG A 130 3.14 13.83 8.79
N TYR A 131 3.20 14.20 7.52
CA TYR A 131 2.58 15.44 7.04
C TYR A 131 1.06 15.40 7.11
N ILE A 132 0.43 14.29 6.73
CA ILE A 132 -1.03 14.09 6.82
C ILE A 132 -1.48 14.09 8.28
N ASP A 133 -0.70 13.46 9.18
CA ASP A 133 -0.95 13.42 10.61
C ASP A 133 -0.70 14.78 11.31
N GLY A 134 -0.22 15.79 10.56
CA GLY A 134 0.07 17.13 11.07
C GLY A 134 1.36 17.23 11.88
N GLU A 135 2.21 16.22 11.85
CA GLU A 135 3.49 16.20 12.54
C GLU A 135 4.59 16.99 11.80
N LEU A 136 4.43 17.16 10.47
CA LEU A 136 5.34 17.92 9.63
C LEU A 136 4.65 19.17 9.07
N SER A 137 5.39 20.28 9.04
CA SER A 137 4.93 21.52 8.43
C SER A 137 5.02 21.49 6.89
N LYS A 138 4.28 22.39 6.25
CA LYS A 138 4.37 22.57 4.79
C LYS A 138 5.77 22.97 4.33
N GLN A 139 6.54 23.67 5.14
CA GLN A 139 7.90 24.09 4.81
C GLN A 139 8.86 22.89 4.78
N GLU A 140 8.76 22.01 5.76
CA GLU A 140 9.53 20.75 5.80
C GLU A 140 9.21 19.88 4.59
N MET A 141 7.95 19.79 4.16
CA MET A 141 7.57 19.09 2.94
C MET A 141 8.17 19.71 1.66
N LEU A 142 8.32 21.04 1.58
CA LEU A 142 8.98 21.70 0.44
C LEU A 142 10.48 21.41 0.40
N ASP A 143 11.11 21.29 1.55
CA ASP A 143 12.53 20.92 1.63
C ASP A 143 12.75 19.45 1.23
N PHE A 144 11.78 18.58 1.51
CA PHE A 144 11.74 17.21 0.98
C PHE A 144 11.66 17.17 -0.55
N ASP A 145 10.81 17.99 -1.16
CA ASP A 145 10.70 18.06 -2.62
C ASP A 145 12.04 18.40 -3.30
N ARG A 146 12.83 19.28 -2.69
CA ARG A 146 14.18 19.61 -3.16
C ARG A 146 15.13 18.41 -3.05
N ASN A 147 15.06 17.68 -1.94
CA ASN A 147 15.90 16.50 -1.71
C ASN A 147 15.53 15.34 -2.67
N ILE A 148 14.27 15.10 -2.93
CA ILE A 148 13.81 14.10 -3.91
C ILE A 148 14.33 14.43 -5.30
N SER A 149 14.25 15.70 -5.71
CA SER A 149 14.73 16.17 -7.00
C SER A 149 16.24 15.98 -7.14
N ALA A 150 17.00 16.22 -6.08
CA ALA A 150 18.45 16.01 -6.05
C ALA A 150 18.81 14.51 -6.18
N VAL A 151 18.10 13.64 -5.50
CA VAL A 151 18.31 12.17 -5.57
C VAL A 151 17.95 11.63 -6.96
N SER A 152 16.84 12.06 -7.54
CA SER A 152 16.42 11.65 -8.89
C SER A 152 17.46 12.06 -9.94
N SER A 153 17.95 13.29 -9.88
CA SER A 153 18.99 13.80 -10.80
C SER A 153 20.30 13.03 -10.68
N SER A 154 20.65 12.61 -9.47
CA SER A 154 21.87 11.83 -9.22
C SER A 154 21.77 10.41 -9.80
N LEU A 155 20.59 9.79 -9.72
CA LEU A 155 20.34 8.46 -10.27
C LEU A 155 20.37 8.47 -11.81
N GLU A 156 19.76 9.47 -12.45
CA GLU A 156 19.82 9.65 -13.90
C GLU A 156 21.25 9.82 -14.42
N GLN A 157 22.10 10.55 -13.68
CA GLN A 157 23.51 10.69 -14.03
C GLN A 157 24.30 9.38 -13.93
N ILE A 158 23.95 8.50 -12.99
CA ILE A 158 24.57 7.18 -12.83
C ILE A 158 24.17 6.24 -13.95
N GLU A 159 22.89 6.25 -14.34
CA GLU A 159 22.39 5.43 -15.46
C GLU A 159 22.98 5.86 -16.81
N ASN A 160 23.11 7.17 -17.04
CA ASN A 160 23.71 7.71 -18.26
C ASN A 160 25.23 7.46 -18.37
N ARG A 161 25.92 7.17 -17.25
CA ARG A 161 27.34 6.79 -17.25
C ARG A 161 27.58 5.30 -17.55
N LYS A 162 26.53 4.49 -17.50
CA LYS A 162 26.61 3.03 -17.76
C LYS A 162 26.23 2.67 -19.21
N LYS A 163 25.79 3.62 -20.00
CA LYS A 163 25.55 3.51 -21.46
C LYS A 163 26.74 4.05 -22.23
#